data_3520f3b21ad3fb928dfc49729968a4db
#
_entry.id   3520f3b21ad3fb928dfc49729968a4db
#
_cell.length_a   1.000
_cell.length_b   1.000
_cell.length_c   1.000
_cell.angle_alpha   90.00
_cell.angle_beta   90.00
_cell.angle_gamma   90.00
#
_symmetry.space_group_name_H-M   'P 1'
#
loop_
_entity.id
_entity.type
_entity.pdbx_description
1 polymer ?
#
loop_
_entity_poly.entity_id
_entity_poly.type
_entity_poly.pdbx_seq_one_letter_code
_entity_poly.pdbx_strand_id
1 'polypeptide(L)'
;ARPRSAMLTGTAFIGVFALDLVLTEMLSATIRWLHVIAGIAWIGSSFYFIHLDLSLKAREGLPQGVKGDAWQVHGGGFYQMIKFMVAPGKMPDELTWFKWEAYTTWLSGFALLVVVYYFNAELFLIDKSVLDMSATMAATVAFVSLAACWVGYEALCRSPLGKHEMALALVGSVLLVALTFAFPH
;
A
#
# COMPACT_ATOMS: atom_id res chain seq x y z
N ALA A 1 57.66 -8.07 13.04
CA ALA A 1 56.60 -9.08 12.94
C ALA A 1 55.31 -8.46 13.48
N ARG A 2 54.30 -8.22 12.65
CA ARG A 2 52.97 -7.75 13.10
C ARG A 2 52.29 -8.90 13.85
N PRO A 3 51.64 -8.67 14.99
CA PRO A 3 51.01 -9.74 15.74
C PRO A 3 49.83 -10.32 14.94
N ARG A 4 49.81 -11.63 14.80
CA ARG A 4 48.72 -12.39 14.11
C ARG A 4 47.31 -12.11 14.68
N SER A 5 47.19 -11.62 15.89
CA SER A 5 45.93 -11.25 16.55
C SER A 5 45.23 -10.08 15.91
N ALA A 6 45.95 -9.07 15.41
CA ALA A 6 45.36 -7.88 14.77
C ALA A 6 44.79 -8.22 13.37
N MET A 7 45.27 -9.28 12.72
CA MET A 7 44.78 -9.66 11.41
C MET A 7 43.50 -10.50 11.52
N LEU A 8 43.33 -11.28 12.58
CA LEU A 8 42.11 -12.09 12.84
C LEU A 8 40.91 -11.23 13.27
N THR A 9 41.15 -10.15 14.02
CA THR A 9 40.11 -9.22 14.42
C THR A 9 39.59 -8.39 13.22
N GLY A 10 40.47 -8.00 12.30
CA GLY A 10 40.07 -7.29 11.07
C GLY A 10 39.22 -8.12 10.12
N THR A 11 39.58 -9.39 9.92
CA THR A 11 38.82 -10.31 9.04
C THR A 11 37.46 -10.69 9.62
N ALA A 12 37.34 -10.86 10.95
CA ALA A 12 36.08 -11.11 11.62
C ALA A 12 35.16 -9.91 11.53
N PHE A 13 35.69 -8.69 11.73
CA PHE A 13 34.91 -7.44 11.62
C PHE A 13 34.38 -7.20 10.20
N ILE A 14 35.21 -7.40 9.18
CA ILE A 14 34.79 -7.32 7.77
C ILE A 14 33.71 -8.36 7.45
N GLY A 15 33.85 -9.58 7.97
CA GLY A 15 32.87 -10.63 7.77
C GLY A 15 31.50 -10.32 8.38
N VAL A 16 31.45 -9.75 9.59
CA VAL A 16 30.19 -9.34 10.24
C VAL A 16 29.55 -8.19 9.47
N PHE A 17 30.31 -7.16 9.09
CA PHE A 17 29.80 -6.04 8.32
C PHE A 17 29.25 -6.47 6.95
N ALA A 18 29.94 -7.38 6.26
CA ALA A 18 29.47 -7.91 4.98
C ALA A 18 28.18 -8.74 5.16
N LEU A 19 28.04 -9.50 6.24
CA LEU A 19 26.84 -10.26 6.55
C LEU A 19 25.65 -9.34 6.84
N ASP A 20 25.85 -8.29 7.62
CA ASP A 20 24.80 -7.29 7.92
C ASP A 20 24.31 -6.60 6.64
N LEU A 21 25.22 -6.24 5.73
CA LEU A 21 24.87 -5.66 4.44
C LEU A 21 24.02 -6.62 3.58
N VAL A 22 24.46 -7.88 3.47
CA VAL A 22 23.74 -8.90 2.70
C VAL A 22 22.36 -9.15 3.29
N LEU A 23 22.24 -9.25 4.61
CA LEU A 23 20.93 -9.46 5.27
C LEU A 23 19.99 -8.27 5.06
N THR A 24 20.48 -7.05 5.13
CA THR A 24 19.69 -5.83 4.90
C THR A 24 19.19 -5.77 3.45
N GLU A 25 20.04 -6.06 2.48
CA GLU A 25 19.67 -6.10 1.07
C GLU A 25 18.66 -7.22 0.78
N MET A 26 18.84 -8.41 1.35
CA MET A 26 17.90 -9.52 1.21
C MET A 26 16.54 -9.20 1.85
N LEU A 27 16.53 -8.56 3.02
CA LEU A 27 15.30 -8.10 3.69
C LEU A 27 14.57 -7.08 2.82
N SER A 28 15.27 -6.07 2.34
CA SER A 28 14.73 -5.04 1.45
C SER A 28 14.13 -5.65 0.18
N ALA A 29 14.85 -6.55 -0.48
CA ALA A 29 14.39 -7.24 -1.68
C ALA A 29 13.13 -8.09 -1.40
N THR A 30 13.11 -8.82 -0.28
CA THR A 30 11.97 -9.66 0.11
C THR A 30 10.72 -8.83 0.39
N ILE A 31 10.85 -7.71 1.12
CA ILE A 31 9.71 -6.83 1.41
C ILE A 31 9.21 -6.15 0.13
N ARG A 32 10.11 -5.72 -0.78
CA ARG A 32 9.72 -5.18 -2.09
C ARG A 32 8.93 -6.20 -2.90
N TRP A 33 9.41 -7.44 -2.96
CA TRP A 33 8.72 -8.53 -3.64
C TRP A 33 7.34 -8.79 -3.05
N LEU A 34 7.22 -8.88 -1.73
CA LEU A 34 5.95 -9.03 -1.02
C LEU A 34 4.99 -7.88 -1.33
N HIS A 35 5.48 -6.62 -1.29
CA HIS A 35 4.68 -5.43 -1.57
C HIS A 35 4.13 -5.43 -2.99
N VAL A 36 4.95 -5.78 -3.97
CA VAL A 36 4.53 -5.87 -5.39
C VAL A 36 3.46 -6.95 -5.56
N ILE A 37 3.66 -8.15 -4.98
CA ILE A 37 2.67 -9.23 -5.10
C ILE A 37 1.35 -8.87 -4.41
N ALA A 38 1.41 -8.30 -3.20
CA ALA A 38 0.22 -7.85 -2.49
C ALA A 38 -0.52 -6.75 -3.27
N GLY A 39 0.20 -5.79 -3.85
CA GLY A 39 -0.35 -4.75 -4.70
C GLY A 39 -1.02 -5.29 -5.96
N ILE A 40 -0.40 -6.27 -6.62
CA ILE A 40 -0.99 -6.95 -7.78
C ILE A 40 -2.27 -7.68 -7.38
N ALA A 41 -2.27 -8.39 -6.25
CA ALA A 41 -3.47 -9.08 -5.76
C ALA A 41 -4.61 -8.10 -5.45
N TRP A 42 -4.30 -6.97 -4.78
CA TRP A 42 -5.28 -5.94 -4.46
C TRP A 42 -5.86 -5.26 -5.70
N ILE A 43 -5.01 -4.82 -6.62
CA ILE A 43 -5.44 -4.23 -7.90
C ILE A 43 -6.21 -5.26 -8.72
N GLY A 44 -5.72 -6.50 -8.79
CA GLY A 44 -6.34 -7.60 -9.52
C GLY A 44 -7.76 -7.91 -9.04
N SER A 45 -7.98 -7.99 -7.73
CA SER A 45 -9.32 -8.19 -7.15
C SER A 45 -10.24 -7.01 -7.45
N SER A 46 -9.74 -5.77 -7.41
CA SER A 46 -10.52 -4.56 -7.74
C SER A 46 -10.97 -4.56 -9.19
N PHE A 47 -10.07 -4.86 -10.13
CA PHE A 47 -10.41 -4.96 -11.56
C PHE A 47 -11.35 -6.14 -11.84
N TYR A 48 -11.18 -7.25 -11.12
CA TYR A 48 -12.09 -8.39 -11.22
C TYR A 48 -13.52 -7.99 -10.88
N PHE A 49 -13.75 -7.27 -9.79
CA PHE A 49 -15.08 -6.81 -9.41
C PHE A 49 -15.67 -5.77 -10.37
N ILE A 50 -14.83 -4.90 -10.95
CA ILE A 50 -15.26 -4.00 -12.03
C ILE A 50 -15.72 -4.80 -13.24
N HIS A 51 -14.92 -5.78 -13.67
CA HIS A 51 -15.27 -6.67 -14.78
C HIS A 51 -16.56 -7.44 -14.49
N LEU A 52 -16.70 -7.96 -13.27
CA LEU A 52 -17.91 -8.66 -12.82
C LEU A 52 -19.15 -7.76 -12.94
N ASP A 53 -19.07 -6.53 -12.44
CA ASP A 53 -20.17 -5.57 -12.48
C ASP A 53 -20.61 -5.20 -13.91
N LEU A 54 -19.67 -5.13 -14.84
CA LEU A 54 -19.92 -4.88 -16.26
C LEU A 54 -20.48 -6.11 -16.98
N SER A 55 -20.22 -7.31 -16.45
CA SER A 55 -20.66 -8.58 -17.04
C SER A 55 -22.05 -9.03 -16.57
N LEU A 56 -22.63 -8.35 -15.58
CA LEU A 56 -23.93 -8.72 -15.02
C LEU A 56 -25.04 -8.59 -16.06
N LYS A 57 -25.88 -9.61 -16.15
CA LYS A 57 -27.07 -9.64 -17.02
C LYS A 57 -28.31 -9.88 -16.18
N ALA A 58 -29.34 -9.06 -16.40
CA ALA A 58 -30.65 -9.32 -15.85
C ALA A 58 -31.23 -10.55 -16.53
N ARG A 59 -31.72 -11.53 -15.76
CA ARG A 59 -32.34 -12.77 -16.26
C ARG A 59 -33.60 -13.07 -15.47
N GLU A 60 -34.53 -13.77 -16.11
CA GLU A 60 -35.71 -14.29 -15.43
C GLU A 60 -35.32 -15.38 -14.40
N GLY A 61 -36.07 -15.46 -13.32
CA GLY A 61 -35.83 -16.44 -12.25
C GLY A 61 -34.81 -16.06 -11.20
N LEU A 62 -34.19 -14.87 -11.28
CA LEU A 62 -33.29 -14.36 -10.22
C LEU A 62 -34.09 -13.90 -8.99
N PRO A 63 -33.51 -14.01 -7.77
CA PRO A 63 -34.14 -13.55 -6.55
C PRO A 63 -34.47 -12.04 -6.56
N GLN A 64 -35.43 -11.62 -5.75
CA GLN A 64 -35.77 -10.20 -5.62
C GLN A 64 -34.57 -9.40 -5.08
N GLY A 65 -34.37 -8.17 -5.57
CA GLY A 65 -33.31 -7.26 -5.15
C GLY A 65 -31.97 -7.54 -5.83
N VAL A 66 -31.92 -8.44 -6.80
CA VAL A 66 -30.73 -8.76 -7.59
C VAL A 66 -30.61 -7.80 -8.78
N LYS A 67 -29.41 -7.26 -9.02
CA LYS A 67 -29.07 -6.46 -10.20
C LYS A 67 -28.95 -7.36 -11.45
N GLY A 68 -28.38 -8.54 -11.27
CA GLY A 68 -28.12 -9.49 -12.34
C GLY A 68 -27.18 -10.61 -11.89
N ASP A 69 -26.90 -11.53 -12.79
CA ASP A 69 -25.92 -12.58 -12.64
C ASP A 69 -24.87 -12.53 -13.75
N ALA A 70 -23.70 -13.09 -13.46
CA ALA A 70 -22.65 -13.35 -14.43
C ALA A 70 -22.16 -14.78 -14.29
N TRP A 71 -22.07 -15.49 -15.41
CA TRP A 71 -21.49 -16.82 -15.48
C TRP A 71 -20.06 -16.74 -15.96
N GLN A 72 -19.17 -17.38 -15.25
CA GLN A 72 -17.73 -17.37 -15.49
C GLN A 72 -17.18 -18.79 -15.51
N VAL A 73 -16.09 -18.97 -16.24
CA VAL A 73 -15.36 -20.24 -16.29
C VAL A 73 -13.91 -19.97 -15.85
N HIS A 74 -13.44 -20.71 -14.86
CA HIS A 74 -12.05 -20.65 -14.43
C HIS A 74 -11.59 -22.01 -13.94
N GLY A 75 -10.40 -22.45 -14.38
CA GLY A 75 -9.83 -23.73 -13.98
C GLY A 75 -10.73 -24.96 -14.27
N GLY A 76 -11.57 -24.90 -15.30
CA GLY A 76 -12.51 -25.96 -15.66
C GLY A 76 -13.82 -25.93 -14.84
N GLY A 77 -13.95 -25.04 -13.85
CA GLY A 77 -15.16 -24.85 -13.06
C GLY A 77 -16.07 -23.76 -13.63
N PHE A 78 -17.39 -23.93 -13.46
CA PHE A 78 -18.40 -22.93 -13.81
C PHE A 78 -18.85 -22.22 -12.54
N TYR A 79 -18.82 -20.87 -12.57
CA TYR A 79 -19.18 -20.03 -11.43
C TYR A 79 -20.34 -19.14 -11.84
N GLN A 80 -21.37 -19.09 -10.99
CA GLN A 80 -22.47 -18.14 -11.12
C GLN A 80 -22.35 -17.11 -9.98
N MET A 81 -22.12 -15.86 -10.35
CA MET A 81 -22.02 -14.75 -9.41
C MET A 81 -23.29 -13.91 -9.50
N ILE A 82 -23.94 -13.69 -8.35
CA ILE A 82 -25.20 -12.93 -8.26
C ILE A 82 -24.91 -11.68 -7.43
N LYS A 83 -25.26 -10.50 -7.94
CA LYS A 83 -25.11 -9.24 -7.21
C LYS A 83 -26.43 -8.73 -6.67
N PHE A 84 -26.53 -8.67 -5.36
CA PHE A 84 -27.63 -8.02 -4.65
C PHE A 84 -27.34 -6.52 -4.50
N MET A 85 -28.36 -5.68 -4.71
CA MET A 85 -28.25 -4.24 -4.52
C MET A 85 -28.40 -3.83 -3.04
N VAL A 86 -29.08 -4.66 -2.27
CA VAL A 86 -29.22 -4.55 -0.81
C VAL A 86 -28.98 -5.93 -0.20
N ALA A 87 -28.57 -5.97 1.05
CA ALA A 87 -28.37 -7.22 1.75
C ALA A 87 -29.66 -8.07 1.72
N PRO A 88 -29.62 -9.32 1.24
CA PRO A 88 -30.79 -10.19 1.26
C PRO A 88 -31.21 -10.47 2.71
N GLY A 89 -32.52 -10.74 2.90
CA GLY A 89 -33.07 -10.96 4.24
C GLY A 89 -32.48 -12.18 4.99
N LYS A 90 -31.86 -13.11 4.26
CA LYS A 90 -31.11 -14.23 4.80
C LYS A 90 -29.71 -14.24 4.19
N MET A 91 -28.73 -13.91 5.01
CA MET A 91 -27.31 -13.96 4.67
C MET A 91 -26.69 -15.24 5.22
N PRO A 92 -25.64 -15.79 4.58
CA PRO A 92 -24.83 -16.82 5.19
C PRO A 92 -24.06 -16.25 6.41
N ASP A 93 -23.79 -17.10 7.38
CA ASP A 93 -23.05 -16.72 8.59
C ASP A 93 -21.60 -16.36 8.28
N GLU A 94 -21.04 -16.97 7.23
CA GLU A 94 -19.68 -16.73 6.79
C GLU A 94 -19.65 -15.88 5.51
N LEU A 95 -18.94 -14.76 5.57
CA LEU A 95 -18.70 -13.88 4.43
C LEU A 95 -17.20 -13.76 4.18
N THR A 96 -16.80 -13.96 2.92
CA THR A 96 -15.41 -13.70 2.51
C THR A 96 -15.23 -12.22 2.21
N TRP A 97 -14.31 -11.57 2.94
CA TRP A 97 -14.00 -10.17 2.77
C TRP A 97 -12.67 -10.00 2.03
N PHE A 98 -12.68 -9.24 0.95
CA PHE A 98 -11.49 -8.85 0.18
C PHE A 98 -10.78 -7.67 0.87
N LYS A 99 -10.13 -7.94 2.00
CA LYS A 99 -9.47 -6.91 2.82
C LYS A 99 -7.98 -7.18 3.05
N TRP A 100 -7.57 -8.46 3.04
CA TRP A 100 -6.21 -8.82 3.36
C TRP A 100 -5.21 -8.38 2.30
N GLU A 101 -5.62 -8.32 1.04
CA GLU A 101 -4.83 -7.79 -0.07
C GLU A 101 -4.46 -6.32 0.19
N ALA A 102 -5.45 -5.51 0.55
CA ALA A 102 -5.24 -4.10 0.88
C ALA A 102 -4.38 -3.92 2.14
N TYR A 103 -4.68 -4.67 3.21
CA TYR A 103 -3.90 -4.60 4.46
C TYR A 103 -2.45 -5.07 4.26
N THR A 104 -2.22 -6.15 3.53
CA THR A 104 -0.86 -6.64 3.26
C THR A 104 -0.08 -5.65 2.40
N THR A 105 -0.73 -5.01 1.41
CA THR A 105 -0.13 -3.96 0.60
C THR A 105 0.27 -2.77 1.47
N TRP A 106 -0.62 -2.30 2.34
CA TRP A 106 -0.34 -1.18 3.23
C TRP A 106 0.79 -1.51 4.22
N LEU A 107 0.71 -2.66 4.92
CA LEU A 107 1.72 -3.08 5.90
C LEU A 107 3.11 -3.26 5.27
N SER A 108 3.18 -3.91 4.11
CA SER A 108 4.45 -4.10 3.40
C SER A 108 5.00 -2.78 2.85
N GLY A 109 4.14 -1.87 2.39
CA GLY A 109 4.53 -0.52 1.97
C GLY A 109 5.07 0.31 3.13
N PHE A 110 4.44 0.23 4.31
CA PHE A 110 4.94 0.89 5.51
C PHE A 110 6.29 0.29 5.97
N ALA A 111 6.43 -1.04 5.91
CA ALA A 111 7.71 -1.68 6.19
C ALA A 111 8.82 -1.21 5.24
N LEU A 112 8.53 -1.06 3.94
CA LEU A 112 9.45 -0.49 2.96
C LEU A 112 9.83 0.95 3.27
N LEU A 113 8.86 1.78 3.66
CA LEU A 113 9.12 3.15 4.06
C LEU A 113 10.15 3.20 5.20
N VAL A 114 9.99 2.34 6.20
CA VAL A 114 10.92 2.28 7.34
C VAL A 114 12.30 1.76 6.91
N VAL A 115 12.35 0.61 6.23
CA VAL A 115 13.62 -0.06 5.89
C VAL A 115 14.41 0.72 4.86
N VAL A 116 13.76 1.26 3.84
CA VAL A 116 14.46 1.93 2.73
C VAL A 116 14.75 3.38 3.06
N TYR A 117 13.77 4.10 3.60
CA TYR A 117 13.90 5.55 3.76
C TYR A 117 14.32 5.97 5.18
N TYR A 118 13.70 5.40 6.23
CA TYR A 118 14.00 5.89 7.58
C TYR A 118 15.33 5.35 8.10
N PHE A 119 15.69 4.11 7.81
CA PHE A 119 17.01 3.58 8.18
C PHE A 119 18.14 4.17 7.35
N ASN A 120 17.84 4.64 6.14
CA ASN A 120 18.80 5.29 5.26
C ASN A 120 18.44 6.76 5.01
N ALA A 121 17.98 7.46 6.02
CA ALA A 121 17.47 8.84 5.90
C ALA A 121 18.51 9.81 5.33
N GLU A 122 19.79 9.63 5.67
CA GLU A 122 20.89 10.45 5.13
C GLU A 122 21.05 10.34 3.61
N LEU A 123 20.68 9.17 3.04
CA LEU A 123 20.82 8.92 1.61
C LEU A 123 19.56 9.32 0.81
N PHE A 124 18.37 9.12 1.39
CA PHE A 124 17.11 9.22 0.65
C PHE A 124 16.20 10.37 1.10
N LEU A 125 16.39 10.93 2.30
CA LEU A 125 15.51 11.99 2.83
C LEU A 125 16.20 13.34 2.98
N ILE A 126 17.53 13.40 2.89
CA ILE A 126 18.29 14.62 3.13
C ILE A 126 18.99 15.07 1.86
N ASP A 127 18.63 16.25 1.38
CA ASP A 127 19.43 16.99 0.42
C ASP A 127 20.08 18.18 1.13
N LYS A 128 21.38 18.07 1.39
CA LYS A 128 22.15 19.11 2.08
C LYS A 128 22.26 20.42 1.31
N SER A 129 21.97 20.41 0.01
CA SER A 129 21.92 21.63 -0.80
C SER A 129 20.64 22.44 -0.58
N VAL A 130 19.57 21.78 -0.12
CA VAL A 130 18.27 22.41 0.19
C VAL A 130 18.17 22.71 1.69
N LEU A 131 18.37 21.68 2.52
CA LEU A 131 18.31 21.85 3.98
C LEU A 131 19.19 20.80 4.67
N ASP A 132 20.17 21.28 5.45
CA ASP A 132 21.00 20.42 6.27
C ASP A 132 20.28 20.09 7.58
N MET A 133 19.89 18.82 7.73
CA MET A 133 19.19 18.32 8.92
C MET A 133 19.74 16.95 9.32
N SER A 134 19.49 16.55 10.57
CA SER A 134 19.86 15.21 11.04
C SER A 134 18.91 14.15 10.48
N ALA A 135 19.40 12.90 10.36
CA ALA A 135 18.60 11.75 9.91
C ALA A 135 17.30 11.58 10.74
N THR A 136 17.40 11.73 12.06
CA THR A 136 16.25 11.67 12.96
C THR A 136 15.24 12.78 12.68
N MET A 137 15.70 14.00 12.41
CA MET A 137 14.84 15.13 12.08
C MET A 137 14.13 14.89 10.74
N ALA A 138 14.85 14.43 9.71
CA ALA A 138 14.29 14.11 8.40
C ALA A 138 13.20 13.03 8.49
N ALA A 139 13.46 11.93 9.19
CA ALA A 139 12.49 10.86 9.42
C ALA A 139 11.26 11.37 10.20
N THR A 140 11.46 12.22 11.21
CA THR A 140 10.37 12.81 11.99
C THR A 140 9.51 13.74 11.12
N VAL A 141 10.12 14.60 10.32
CA VAL A 141 9.40 15.49 9.39
C VAL A 141 8.58 14.67 8.39
N ALA A 142 9.17 13.62 7.80
CA ALA A 142 8.46 12.73 6.86
C ALA A 142 7.26 12.04 7.53
N PHE A 143 7.44 11.50 8.75
CA PHE A 143 6.35 10.85 9.49
C PHE A 143 5.24 11.85 9.87
N VAL A 144 5.59 13.01 10.38
CA VAL A 144 4.62 14.06 10.78
C VAL A 144 3.87 14.58 9.55
N SER A 145 4.55 14.75 8.41
CA SER A 145 3.91 15.16 7.15
C SER A 145 2.87 14.14 6.68
N LEU A 146 3.19 12.84 6.73
CA LEU A 146 2.23 11.78 6.41
C LEU A 146 1.02 11.79 7.35
N ALA A 147 1.27 11.92 8.66
CA ALA A 147 0.19 11.99 9.64
C ALA A 147 -0.69 13.24 9.44
N ALA A 148 -0.08 14.40 9.15
CA ALA A 148 -0.79 15.64 8.88
C ALA A 148 -1.66 15.54 7.60
N CYS A 149 -1.11 14.93 6.53
CA CYS A 149 -1.87 14.68 5.30
C CYS A 149 -3.06 13.76 5.56
N TRP A 150 -2.86 12.69 6.35
CA TRP A 150 -3.95 11.78 6.71
C TRP A 150 -5.06 12.49 7.51
N VAL A 151 -4.69 13.24 8.55
CA VAL A 151 -5.64 14.02 9.37
C VAL A 151 -6.35 15.06 8.52
N GLY A 152 -5.65 15.76 7.64
CA GLY A 152 -6.21 16.75 6.72
C GLY A 152 -7.23 16.13 5.76
N TYR A 153 -6.91 14.97 5.18
CA TYR A 153 -7.82 14.23 4.31
C TYR A 153 -9.07 13.75 5.08
N GLU A 154 -8.89 13.20 6.28
CA GLU A 154 -10.01 12.77 7.13
C GLU A 154 -10.94 13.94 7.49
N ALA A 155 -10.37 15.10 7.85
CA ALA A 155 -11.14 16.31 8.12
C ALA A 155 -11.91 16.79 6.88
N LEU A 156 -11.29 16.70 5.71
CA LEU A 156 -11.91 17.06 4.44
C LEU A 156 -13.10 16.13 4.14
N CYS A 157 -12.93 14.82 4.31
CA CYS A 157 -14.00 13.83 4.11
C CYS A 157 -15.17 14.01 5.07
N ARG A 158 -14.90 14.41 6.33
CA ARG A 158 -15.94 14.67 7.35
C ARG A 158 -16.62 16.03 7.19
N SER A 159 -16.07 16.92 6.39
CA SER A 159 -16.65 18.24 6.11
C SER A 159 -17.89 18.14 5.21
N PRO A 160 -18.69 19.21 5.05
CA PRO A 160 -19.79 19.24 4.09
C PRO A 160 -19.38 18.91 2.65
N LEU A 161 -18.08 19.15 2.31
CA LEU A 161 -17.52 18.84 0.99
C LEU A 161 -17.49 17.33 0.72
N GLY A 162 -17.34 16.49 1.76
CA GLY A 162 -17.36 15.03 1.65
C GLY A 162 -18.69 14.46 1.12
N LYS A 163 -19.77 15.25 1.12
CA LYS A 163 -21.06 14.88 0.53
C LYS A 163 -21.12 15.08 -1.00
N HIS A 164 -20.11 15.74 -1.57
CA HIS A 164 -20.03 16.07 -3.00
C HIS A 164 -18.77 15.43 -3.61
N GLU A 165 -18.92 14.22 -4.15
CA GLU A 165 -17.80 13.39 -4.65
C GLU A 165 -16.90 14.15 -5.65
N MET A 166 -17.48 14.85 -6.62
CA MET A 166 -16.72 15.61 -7.62
C MET A 166 -15.94 16.78 -7.01
N ALA A 167 -16.54 17.49 -6.04
CA ALA A 167 -15.88 18.61 -5.37
C ALA A 167 -14.74 18.08 -4.48
N LEU A 168 -14.97 16.98 -3.77
CA LEU A 168 -13.92 16.31 -2.96
C LEU A 168 -12.76 15.85 -3.84
N ALA A 169 -13.05 15.21 -4.98
CA ALA A 169 -12.02 14.76 -5.92
C ALA A 169 -11.21 15.93 -6.49
N LEU A 170 -11.86 17.04 -6.86
CA LEU A 170 -11.19 18.22 -7.37
C LEU A 170 -10.27 18.87 -6.32
N VAL A 171 -10.81 19.12 -5.10
CA VAL A 171 -10.03 19.70 -4.01
C VAL A 171 -8.85 18.77 -3.62
N GLY A 172 -9.11 17.47 -3.50
CA GLY A 172 -8.05 16.49 -3.23
C GLY A 172 -6.95 16.48 -4.28
N SER A 173 -7.33 16.55 -5.57
CA SER A 173 -6.36 16.63 -6.67
C SER A 173 -5.53 17.91 -6.64
N VAL A 174 -6.15 19.07 -6.36
CA VAL A 174 -5.45 20.35 -6.23
C VAL A 174 -4.48 20.32 -5.05
N LEU A 175 -4.89 19.76 -3.91
CA LEU A 175 -4.00 19.59 -2.74
C LEU A 175 -2.83 18.67 -3.04
N LEU A 176 -3.04 17.55 -3.73
CA LEU A 176 -1.96 16.65 -4.15
C LEU A 176 -0.95 17.37 -5.05
N VAL A 177 -1.43 18.11 -6.05
CA VAL A 177 -0.56 18.91 -6.93
C VAL A 177 0.19 19.97 -6.12
N ALA A 178 -0.46 20.67 -5.20
CA ALA A 178 0.20 21.67 -4.35
C ALA A 178 1.29 21.04 -3.47
N LEU A 179 1.06 19.85 -2.91
CA LEU A 179 2.06 19.11 -2.13
C LEU A 179 3.28 18.73 -2.96
N THR A 180 3.12 18.37 -4.24
CA THR A 180 4.28 18.06 -5.12
C THR A 180 5.18 19.27 -5.36
N PHE A 181 4.67 20.49 -5.24
CA PHE A 181 5.47 21.72 -5.30
C PHE A 181 5.99 22.17 -3.94
N ALA A 182 5.34 21.77 -2.84
CA ALA A 182 5.77 22.12 -1.49
C ALA A 182 6.96 21.28 -0.98
N PHE A 183 7.14 20.07 -1.55
CA PHE A 183 8.31 19.23 -1.30
C PHE A 183 9.23 19.26 -2.53
N PRO A 184 10.02 20.32 -2.73
CA PRO A 184 10.97 20.41 -3.83
C PRO A 184 12.05 19.34 -3.68
N HIS A 185 12.48 18.87 -4.83
CA HIS A 185 13.49 17.82 -5.00
C HIS A 185 14.86 18.24 -4.51
#